data_b5c8f04784bb195dd71c51a3bf8c6d6e
#
_entry.id   b5c8f04784bb195dd71c51a3bf8c6d6e
#
_cell.length_a   1.000
_cell.length_b   1.000
_cell.length_c   1.000
_cell.angle_alpha   90.00
_cell.angle_beta   90.00
_cell.angle_gamma   90.00
#
_symmetry.space_group_name_H-M   'P 1'
#
loop_
_entity.id
_entity.type
_entity.pdbx_description
1 polymer ?
#
loop_
_entity_poly.entity_id
_entity_poly.type
_entity_poly.pdbx_seq_one_letter_code
_entity_poly.pdbx_strand_id
1 'polypeptide(L)'
;MKVLIAELVNQRPDFSISLLVNEQFALADVDIVTGAVPAVNWLSTRTDIDLPTVVIVNFTDVNDGLVICQSVRQRLVPHVFLLFLCRTTTDSNWKSQLLMAGADVCLNLDELGQLAAHLEALKRIADSQNRLLAERTLLQFQSAHDPLLGNLLNYSAILARLELQIKSADQKPVSLMMADIDNFSQVNNLYGHLAGNAVLKQVAERIRSSVRSNDAVGRFGGEEFLVVLSNCPAKETTKLAERIRCNVGREPVDVDSDVISVNVSIGVTTILKKMSAENGIKQADLALYQAKRLGKNQVRVYDGKESSNSGYPESSEV
;
A
#
# COMPACT_ATOMS: atom_id res chain seq x y z
N MET A 1 -16.13 17.82 3.67
CA MET A 1 -14.88 18.64 3.70
C MET A 1 -14.66 19.06 5.15
N LYS A 2 -13.52 18.71 5.73
CA LYS A 2 -13.13 19.14 7.09
C LYS A 2 -12.56 20.56 7.01
N VAL A 3 -12.96 21.44 7.90
CA VAL A 3 -12.47 22.83 7.95
C VAL A 3 -11.96 23.15 9.35
N LEU A 4 -10.77 23.71 9.44
CA LEU A 4 -10.27 24.32 10.67
C LEU A 4 -10.38 25.84 10.53
N ILE A 5 -10.97 26.51 11.53
CA ILE A 5 -10.98 27.96 11.63
C ILE A 5 -10.01 28.36 12.74
N ALA A 6 -8.94 29.08 12.39
CA ALA A 6 -7.99 29.65 13.32
C ALA A 6 -8.29 31.15 13.51
N GLU A 7 -8.81 31.52 14.69
CA GLU A 7 -9.08 32.92 15.04
C GLU A 7 -7.91 33.49 15.82
N LEU A 8 -7.13 34.37 15.20
CA LEU A 8 -5.94 35.01 15.76
C LEU A 8 -6.23 36.44 16.30
N VAL A 9 -7.50 36.77 16.52
CA VAL A 9 -7.94 38.11 16.91
C VAL A 9 -8.21 38.14 18.41
N ASN A 10 -7.53 39.05 19.13
CA ASN A 10 -7.64 39.20 20.58
C ASN A 10 -8.84 39.99 21.09
N GLN A 11 -9.81 40.37 20.24
CA GLN A 11 -10.93 41.19 20.65
C GLN A 11 -12.29 40.60 20.28
N ARG A 12 -13.33 40.96 21.09
CA ARG A 12 -14.70 40.41 21.07
C ARG A 12 -15.26 40.21 19.67
N PRO A 13 -15.92 39.08 19.43
CA PRO A 13 -16.46 38.73 18.13
C PRO A 13 -17.81 39.43 17.87
N ASP A 14 -17.79 40.68 17.41
CA ASP A 14 -19.00 41.22 16.76
C ASP A 14 -19.28 40.51 15.42
N PHE A 15 -18.37 39.69 14.97
CA PHE A 15 -18.45 38.93 13.74
C PHE A 15 -17.63 37.60 13.87
N SER A 16 -18.35 36.52 14.01
CA SER A 16 -17.71 35.19 14.02
C SER A 16 -17.72 34.62 12.60
N ILE A 17 -16.54 34.41 12.02
CA ILE A 17 -16.39 33.74 10.72
C ILE A 17 -17.01 32.34 10.77
N SER A 18 -16.97 31.69 11.95
CA SER A 18 -17.61 30.41 12.17
C SER A 18 -19.11 30.40 11.90
N LEU A 19 -19.82 31.47 12.25
CA LEU A 19 -21.24 31.61 11.93
C LEU A 19 -21.50 31.73 10.42
N LEU A 20 -20.72 32.54 9.74
CA LEU A 20 -20.81 32.70 8.28
C LEU A 20 -20.51 31.41 7.52
N VAL A 21 -19.48 30.69 7.94
CA VAL A 21 -19.08 29.41 7.31
C VAL A 21 -20.13 28.34 7.58
N ASN A 22 -20.69 28.26 8.80
CA ASN A 22 -21.74 27.31 9.13
C ASN A 22 -23.07 27.61 8.43
N GLU A 23 -23.47 28.87 8.33
CA GLU A 23 -24.72 29.25 7.68
C GLU A 23 -24.70 29.03 6.16
N GLN A 24 -23.55 29.29 5.52
CA GLN A 24 -23.45 29.18 4.06
C GLN A 24 -23.11 27.79 3.56
N PHE A 25 -22.47 26.92 4.37
CA PHE A 25 -21.89 25.67 3.86
C PHE A 25 -22.45 24.39 4.46
N ALA A 26 -23.31 24.44 5.49
CA ALA A 26 -23.80 23.24 6.20
C ALA A 26 -22.69 22.19 6.42
N LEU A 27 -21.50 22.67 6.82
CA LEU A 27 -20.30 21.82 6.97
C LEU A 27 -20.44 21.00 8.24
N ALA A 28 -20.41 19.67 8.11
CA ALA A 28 -20.57 18.73 9.23
C ALA A 28 -19.34 18.67 10.16
N ASP A 29 -18.16 19.17 9.72
CA ASP A 29 -16.88 19.05 10.41
C ASP A 29 -16.13 20.40 10.40
N VAL A 30 -16.43 21.26 11.37
CA VAL A 30 -15.71 22.51 11.59
C VAL A 30 -15.11 22.53 12.99
N ASP A 31 -13.79 22.58 13.06
CA ASP A 31 -13.06 22.83 14.29
C ASP A 31 -12.67 24.31 14.39
N ILE A 32 -12.73 24.87 15.59
CA ILE A 32 -12.37 26.27 15.84
C ILE A 32 -11.26 26.31 16.89
N VAL A 33 -10.18 27.01 16.58
CA VAL A 33 -9.04 27.18 17.48
C VAL A 33 -8.68 28.67 17.56
N THR A 34 -8.47 29.19 18.79
CA THR A 34 -8.10 30.59 19.03
C THR A 34 -6.60 30.72 19.31
N GLY A 35 -5.90 31.52 18.51
CA GLY A 35 -4.48 31.78 18.63
C GLY A 35 -3.59 30.98 17.68
N ALA A 36 -2.46 31.57 17.23
CA ALA A 36 -1.54 30.96 16.28
C ALA A 36 -0.87 29.68 16.84
N VAL A 37 -0.35 29.76 18.07
CA VAL A 37 0.34 28.60 18.72
C VAL A 37 -0.62 27.42 18.95
N PRO A 38 -1.83 27.62 19.49
CA PRO A 38 -2.82 26.54 19.57
C PRO A 38 -3.19 25.95 18.21
N ALA A 39 -3.33 26.77 17.15
CA ALA A 39 -3.64 26.28 15.80
C ALA A 39 -2.50 25.41 15.23
N VAL A 40 -1.25 25.82 15.40
CA VAL A 40 -0.07 25.04 15.02
C VAL A 40 -0.02 23.71 15.79
N ASN A 41 -0.24 23.75 17.12
CA ASN A 41 -0.28 22.54 17.94
C ASN A 41 -1.41 21.58 17.52
N TRP A 42 -2.59 22.13 17.23
CA TRP A 42 -3.72 21.35 16.74
C TRP A 42 -3.36 20.62 15.45
N LEU A 43 -2.77 21.33 14.49
CA LEU A 43 -2.32 20.76 13.22
C LEU A 43 -1.19 19.74 13.40
N SER A 44 -0.24 19.97 14.34
CA SER A 44 0.94 19.12 14.52
C SER A 44 0.65 17.80 15.23
N THR A 45 -0.40 17.71 16.02
CA THR A 45 -0.76 16.51 16.79
C THR A 45 -1.63 15.52 16.03
N ARG A 46 -2.14 15.88 14.84
CA ARG A 46 -3.04 15.03 14.06
C ARG A 46 -2.32 14.22 13.00
N THR A 47 -2.88 13.04 12.72
CA THR A 47 -2.43 12.18 11.62
C THR A 47 -2.92 12.72 10.28
N ASP A 48 -2.33 12.30 9.17
CA ASP A 48 -2.69 12.75 7.82
C ASP A 48 -4.18 12.52 7.47
N ILE A 49 -4.80 11.50 8.06
CA ILE A 49 -6.22 11.17 7.84
C ILE A 49 -7.14 12.17 8.55
N ASP A 50 -6.68 12.77 9.66
CA ASP A 50 -7.48 13.66 10.51
C ASP A 50 -7.26 15.15 10.19
N LEU A 51 -6.34 15.47 9.28
CA LEU A 51 -6.08 16.84 8.86
C LEU A 51 -7.30 17.47 8.16
N PRO A 52 -7.51 18.79 8.33
CA PRO A 52 -8.56 19.50 7.62
C PRO A 52 -8.20 19.63 6.13
N THR A 53 -9.21 19.69 5.28
CA THR A 53 -9.03 20.01 3.86
C THR A 53 -8.66 21.48 3.67
N VAL A 54 -9.26 22.35 4.48
CA VAL A 54 -9.06 23.80 4.43
C VAL A 54 -8.84 24.36 5.82
N VAL A 55 -7.85 25.21 5.99
CA VAL A 55 -7.62 26.02 7.18
C VAL A 55 -7.98 27.46 6.83
N ILE A 56 -8.97 28.00 7.50
CA ILE A 56 -9.34 29.42 7.38
C ILE A 56 -8.69 30.16 8.54
N VAL A 57 -7.83 31.13 8.25
CA VAL A 57 -7.09 31.91 9.23
C VAL A 57 -7.61 33.34 9.24
N ASN A 58 -8.25 33.73 10.33
CA ASN A 58 -8.66 35.12 10.58
C ASN A 58 -7.61 35.81 11.43
N PHE A 59 -6.93 36.83 10.92
CA PHE A 59 -5.78 37.44 11.57
C PHE A 59 -5.79 38.96 11.48
N THR A 60 -5.00 39.60 12.33
CA THR A 60 -4.69 41.02 12.30
C THR A 60 -3.18 41.28 12.13
N ASP A 61 -2.33 40.37 12.61
CA ASP A 61 -0.88 40.43 12.44
C ASP A 61 -0.42 39.41 11.41
N VAL A 62 0.28 39.88 10.38
CA VAL A 62 0.78 39.05 9.27
C VAL A 62 1.75 37.97 9.75
N ASN A 63 2.54 38.27 10.81
CA ASN A 63 3.52 37.32 11.36
C ASN A 63 2.84 36.05 11.89
N ASP A 64 1.70 36.17 12.54
CA ASP A 64 0.91 35.03 13.01
C ASP A 64 0.46 34.14 11.84
N GLY A 65 0.03 34.76 10.74
CA GLY A 65 -0.33 34.06 9.51
C GLY A 65 0.85 33.33 8.88
N LEU A 66 2.03 33.95 8.85
CA LEU A 66 3.26 33.36 8.31
C LEU A 66 3.69 32.11 9.11
N VAL A 67 3.56 32.15 10.45
CA VAL A 67 3.85 31.00 11.31
C VAL A 67 2.99 29.80 10.94
N ILE A 68 1.69 30.00 10.71
CA ILE A 68 0.77 28.92 10.28
C ILE A 68 1.14 28.41 8.89
N CYS A 69 1.41 29.31 7.92
CA CYS A 69 1.88 28.92 6.58
C CYS A 69 3.10 27.99 6.64
N GLN A 70 4.13 28.43 7.34
CA GLN A 70 5.38 27.66 7.49
C GLN A 70 5.13 26.29 8.11
N SER A 71 4.36 26.24 9.20
CA SER A 71 4.04 24.99 9.89
C SER A 71 3.31 23.98 8.99
N VAL A 72 2.34 24.44 8.19
CA VAL A 72 1.58 23.56 7.29
C VAL A 72 2.43 23.12 6.09
N ARG A 73 3.20 24.04 5.49
CA ARG A 73 3.99 23.75 4.28
C ARG A 73 5.27 22.91 4.54
N GLN A 74 5.74 22.83 5.78
CA GLN A 74 6.80 21.90 6.17
C GLN A 74 6.34 20.43 6.15
N ARG A 75 5.05 20.16 6.17
CA ARG A 75 4.51 18.80 6.04
C ARG A 75 4.48 18.40 4.57
N LEU A 76 4.90 17.17 4.30
CA LEU A 76 5.01 16.66 2.93
C LEU A 76 3.66 16.20 2.35
N VAL A 77 2.65 15.87 3.17
CA VAL A 77 1.36 15.30 2.73
C VAL A 77 0.35 15.37 3.89
N PRO A 78 -0.96 15.44 3.66
CA PRO A 78 -1.68 15.80 2.45
C PRO A 78 -1.70 17.31 2.21
N HIS A 79 -2.11 17.73 1.01
CA HIS A 79 -2.23 19.16 0.73
C HIS A 79 -3.40 19.76 1.51
N VAL A 80 -3.08 20.66 2.44
CA VAL A 80 -4.05 21.45 3.20
C VAL A 80 -4.15 22.83 2.57
N PHE A 81 -5.35 23.25 2.17
CA PHE A 81 -5.55 24.58 1.61
C PHE A 81 -5.60 25.64 2.71
N LEU A 82 -4.87 26.73 2.51
CA LEU A 82 -4.73 27.84 3.44
C LEU A 82 -5.46 29.08 2.89
N LEU A 83 -6.56 29.47 3.53
CA LEU A 83 -7.31 30.66 3.21
C LEU A 83 -7.17 31.67 4.34
N PHE A 84 -6.65 32.84 4.03
CA PHE A 84 -6.41 33.92 4.98
C PHE A 84 -7.44 35.05 4.83
N LEU A 85 -7.99 35.47 5.96
CA LEU A 85 -8.95 36.60 6.06
C LEU A 85 -8.33 37.69 6.94
N CYS A 86 -8.14 38.86 6.38
CA CYS A 86 -7.60 39.99 7.10
C CYS A 86 -8.67 41.02 7.43
N ARG A 87 -8.80 41.42 8.70
CA ARG A 87 -9.71 42.46 9.15
C ARG A 87 -9.18 43.85 8.84
N THR A 88 -7.99 44.11 9.32
CA THR A 88 -7.32 45.40 9.17
C THR A 88 -5.82 45.15 9.31
N THR A 89 -5.05 45.53 8.30
CA THR A 89 -3.60 45.55 8.43
C THR A 89 -3.06 46.89 7.93
N THR A 90 -2.02 47.38 8.57
CA THR A 90 -1.26 48.55 8.12
C THR A 90 -0.27 48.19 6.99
N ASP A 91 0.00 46.91 6.80
CA ASP A 91 0.90 46.41 5.76
C ASP A 91 0.13 46.21 4.45
N SER A 92 0.38 47.09 3.47
CA SER A 92 -0.23 46.98 2.13
C SER A 92 0.24 45.76 1.32
N ASN A 93 1.31 45.05 1.76
CA ASN A 93 1.91 43.95 1.03
C ASN A 93 1.61 42.56 1.62
N TRP A 94 0.74 42.48 2.61
CA TRP A 94 0.44 41.27 3.36
C TRP A 94 -0.05 40.09 2.48
N LYS A 95 -0.88 40.38 1.45
CA LYS A 95 -1.35 39.34 0.52
C LYS A 95 -0.17 38.64 -0.19
N SER A 96 0.76 39.46 -0.71
CA SER A 96 1.96 38.95 -1.40
C SER A 96 2.85 38.14 -0.47
N GLN A 97 3.05 38.60 0.77
CA GLN A 97 3.86 37.88 1.74
C GLN A 97 3.28 36.50 2.07
N LEU A 98 1.99 36.39 2.35
CA LEU A 98 1.33 35.14 2.65
C LEU A 98 1.25 34.21 1.44
N LEU A 99 0.95 34.72 0.24
CA LEU A 99 0.95 33.94 -0.98
C LEU A 99 2.34 33.36 -1.29
N MET A 100 3.41 34.14 -1.11
CA MET A 100 4.79 33.67 -1.26
C MET A 100 5.17 32.64 -0.18
N ALA A 101 4.59 32.76 1.01
CA ALA A 101 4.77 31.77 2.08
C ALA A 101 3.95 30.49 1.87
N GLY A 102 3.07 30.45 0.87
CA GLY A 102 2.30 29.27 0.49
C GLY A 102 0.82 29.31 0.84
N ALA A 103 0.24 30.48 1.11
CA ALA A 103 -1.21 30.64 1.19
C ALA A 103 -1.85 30.38 -0.18
N ASP A 104 -3.02 29.76 -0.21
CA ASP A 104 -3.76 29.50 -1.45
C ASP A 104 -4.72 30.64 -1.79
N VAL A 105 -5.31 31.28 -0.77
CA VAL A 105 -6.26 32.40 -0.93
C VAL A 105 -6.04 33.43 0.18
N CYS A 106 -6.08 34.73 -0.20
CA CYS A 106 -5.99 35.87 0.72
C CYS A 106 -7.09 36.89 0.43
N LEU A 107 -8.01 37.09 1.35
CA LEU A 107 -9.17 37.97 1.21
C LEU A 107 -9.18 39.04 2.31
N ASN A 108 -9.61 40.28 1.95
CA ASN A 108 -10.01 41.25 2.93
C ASN A 108 -11.47 40.99 3.37
N LEU A 109 -11.91 41.62 4.46
CA LEU A 109 -13.30 41.49 4.92
C LEU A 109 -14.33 42.02 3.96
N ASP A 110 -14.00 43.02 3.18
CA ASP A 110 -14.86 43.57 2.10
C ASP A 110 -15.01 42.58 0.92
N GLU A 111 -14.11 41.62 0.80
CA GLU A 111 -14.13 40.56 -0.21
C GLU A 111 -14.86 39.29 0.26
N LEU A 112 -15.47 39.28 1.46
CA LEU A 112 -16.15 38.10 2.04
C LEU A 112 -17.24 37.49 1.15
N GLY A 113 -17.87 38.30 0.31
CA GLY A 113 -18.82 37.81 -0.70
C GLY A 113 -18.22 36.78 -1.67
N GLN A 114 -16.88 36.75 -1.81
CA GLN A 114 -16.14 35.79 -2.64
C GLN A 114 -15.75 34.53 -1.89
N LEU A 115 -15.87 34.50 -0.55
CA LEU A 115 -15.43 33.36 0.29
C LEU A 115 -16.09 32.07 -0.16
N ALA A 116 -17.40 32.09 -0.42
CA ALA A 116 -18.16 30.93 -0.87
C ALA A 116 -17.60 30.33 -2.17
N ALA A 117 -17.33 31.20 -3.15
CA ALA A 117 -16.79 30.78 -4.43
C ALA A 117 -15.39 30.17 -4.30
N HIS A 118 -14.53 30.74 -3.44
CA HIS A 118 -13.20 30.21 -3.16
C HIS A 118 -13.27 28.84 -2.45
N LEU A 119 -14.10 28.68 -1.43
CA LEU A 119 -14.27 27.42 -0.73
C LEU A 119 -14.81 26.31 -1.66
N GLU A 120 -15.76 26.63 -2.53
CA GLU A 120 -16.28 25.69 -3.52
C GLU A 120 -15.21 25.31 -4.57
N ALA A 121 -14.36 26.25 -4.98
CA ALA A 121 -13.23 25.98 -5.86
C ALA A 121 -12.19 25.08 -5.18
N LEU A 122 -11.81 25.37 -3.93
CA LEU A 122 -10.87 24.55 -3.16
C LEU A 122 -11.42 23.14 -2.92
N LYS A 123 -12.72 23.00 -2.65
CA LYS A 123 -13.39 21.70 -2.52
C LYS A 123 -13.28 20.88 -3.82
N ARG A 124 -13.56 21.49 -4.97
CA ARG A 124 -13.43 20.79 -6.27
C ARG A 124 -12.00 20.34 -6.54
N ILE A 125 -11.00 21.16 -6.19
CA ILE A 125 -9.59 20.78 -6.33
C ILE A 125 -9.26 19.61 -5.40
N ALA A 126 -9.67 19.67 -4.12
CA ALA A 126 -9.46 18.58 -3.16
C ALA A 126 -10.10 17.26 -3.63
N ASP A 127 -11.34 17.31 -4.10
CA ASP A 127 -12.05 16.14 -4.60
C ASP A 127 -11.36 15.55 -5.84
N SER A 128 -10.84 16.40 -6.73
CA SER A 128 -10.07 15.97 -7.90
C SER A 128 -8.75 15.31 -7.50
N GLN A 129 -8.01 15.91 -6.55
CA GLN A 129 -6.77 15.32 -6.02
C GLN A 129 -7.02 13.96 -5.36
N ASN A 130 -8.07 13.85 -4.54
CA ASN A 130 -8.44 12.58 -3.89
C ASN A 130 -8.80 11.49 -4.91
N ARG A 131 -9.51 11.84 -5.99
CA ARG A 131 -9.79 10.90 -7.09
C ARG A 131 -8.51 10.42 -7.77
N LEU A 132 -7.61 11.34 -8.11
CA LEU A 132 -6.32 10.99 -8.74
C LEU A 132 -5.45 10.10 -7.83
N LEU A 133 -5.42 10.38 -6.52
CA LEU A 133 -4.71 9.53 -5.55
C LEU A 133 -5.33 8.13 -5.46
N ALA A 134 -6.65 8.04 -5.41
CA ALA A 134 -7.36 6.75 -5.39
C ALA A 134 -7.11 5.95 -6.68
N GLU A 135 -7.19 6.61 -7.83
CA GLU A 135 -6.89 5.99 -9.13
C GLU A 135 -5.44 5.51 -9.22
N ARG A 136 -4.49 6.35 -8.80
CA ARG A 136 -3.07 5.97 -8.74
C ARG A 136 -2.85 4.76 -7.84
N THR A 137 -3.47 4.74 -6.66
CA THR A 137 -3.37 3.62 -5.72
C THR A 137 -3.95 2.34 -6.32
N LEU A 138 -5.09 2.45 -6.99
CA LEU A 138 -5.72 1.32 -7.69
C LEU A 138 -4.83 0.79 -8.83
N LEU A 139 -4.27 1.68 -9.64
CA LEU A 139 -3.36 1.30 -10.73
C LEU A 139 -2.07 0.64 -10.18
N GLN A 140 -1.52 1.17 -9.09
CA GLN A 140 -0.36 0.55 -8.42
C GLN A 140 -0.71 -0.84 -7.88
N PHE A 141 -1.89 -1.00 -7.27
CA PHE A 141 -2.36 -2.30 -6.80
C PHE A 141 -2.51 -3.27 -7.98
N GLN A 142 -3.19 -2.89 -9.06
CA GLN A 142 -3.38 -3.71 -10.24
C GLN A 142 -2.05 -4.09 -10.91
N SER A 143 -1.09 -3.16 -10.97
CA SER A 143 0.23 -3.42 -11.57
C SER A 143 1.11 -4.35 -10.72
N ALA A 144 0.84 -4.48 -9.42
CA ALA A 144 1.61 -5.30 -8.50
C ALA A 144 1.00 -6.70 -8.25
N HIS A 145 -0.27 -6.91 -8.59
CA HIS A 145 -0.97 -8.15 -8.29
C HIS A 145 -1.26 -8.98 -9.56
N ASP A 146 -1.40 -10.28 -9.37
CA ASP A 146 -1.79 -11.19 -10.46
C ASP A 146 -3.25 -10.95 -10.85
N PRO A 147 -3.57 -10.78 -12.14
CA PRO A 147 -4.92 -10.45 -12.59
C PRO A 147 -5.94 -11.59 -12.36
N LEU A 148 -5.49 -12.85 -12.27
CA LEU A 148 -6.37 -13.98 -11.98
C LEU A 148 -6.56 -14.18 -10.48
N LEU A 149 -5.47 -14.01 -9.71
CA LEU A 149 -5.40 -14.38 -8.28
C LEU A 149 -5.63 -13.20 -7.34
N GLY A 150 -5.65 -11.97 -7.84
CA GLY A 150 -6.08 -10.72 -7.18
C GLY A 150 -5.41 -10.33 -5.86
N ASN A 151 -5.20 -11.29 -4.97
CA ASN A 151 -4.60 -11.09 -3.65
C ASN A 151 -3.14 -11.53 -3.55
N LEU A 152 -2.58 -12.08 -4.64
CA LEU A 152 -1.17 -12.47 -4.74
C LEU A 152 -0.41 -11.48 -5.60
N LEU A 153 0.86 -11.29 -5.28
CA LEU A 153 1.77 -10.49 -6.09
C LEU A 153 1.99 -11.18 -7.46
N ASN A 154 2.14 -10.38 -8.50
CA ASN A 154 2.60 -10.90 -9.79
C ASN A 154 4.12 -11.14 -9.76
N TYR A 155 4.66 -11.72 -10.85
CA TYR A 155 6.07 -12.05 -10.99
C TYR A 155 7.01 -10.88 -10.66
N SER A 156 6.78 -9.71 -11.25
CA SER A 156 7.65 -8.54 -11.04
C SER A 156 7.61 -8.04 -9.60
N ALA A 157 6.44 -8.00 -9.00
CA ALA A 157 6.25 -7.49 -7.64
C ALA A 157 6.82 -8.44 -6.59
N ILE A 158 6.69 -9.76 -6.76
CA ILE A 158 7.28 -10.71 -5.79
C ILE A 158 8.81 -10.71 -5.85
N LEU A 159 9.41 -10.53 -7.03
CA LEU A 159 10.86 -10.36 -7.16
C LEU A 159 11.36 -9.08 -6.49
N ALA A 160 10.70 -7.96 -6.75
CA ALA A 160 11.02 -6.68 -6.11
C ALA A 160 10.89 -6.78 -4.58
N ARG A 161 9.87 -7.48 -4.09
CA ARG A 161 9.68 -7.73 -2.65
C ARG A 161 10.80 -8.57 -2.06
N LEU A 162 11.24 -9.62 -2.76
CA LEU A 162 12.36 -10.45 -2.35
C LEU A 162 13.65 -9.64 -2.23
N GLU A 163 13.99 -8.85 -3.26
CA GLU A 163 15.19 -8.01 -3.24
C GLU A 163 15.17 -7.00 -2.08
N LEU A 164 14.01 -6.36 -1.84
CA LEU A 164 13.84 -5.43 -0.73
C LEU A 164 14.06 -6.13 0.61
N GLN A 165 13.53 -7.35 0.79
CA GLN A 165 13.71 -8.11 2.02
C GLN A 165 15.14 -8.54 2.24
N ILE A 166 15.86 -8.95 1.20
CA ILE A 166 17.29 -9.29 1.29
C ILE A 166 18.11 -8.05 1.70
N LYS A 167 17.84 -6.89 1.09
CA LYS A 167 18.53 -5.62 1.41
C LYS A 167 18.27 -5.14 2.84
N SER A 168 17.05 -5.32 3.33
CA SER A 168 16.63 -4.85 4.67
C SER A 168 16.79 -5.89 5.79
N ALA A 169 17.31 -7.07 5.49
CA ALA A 169 17.30 -8.22 6.42
C ALA A 169 18.15 -8.05 7.68
N ASP A 170 19.08 -7.10 7.72
CA ASP A 170 19.93 -6.76 8.87
C ASP A 170 20.34 -7.99 9.70
N GLN A 171 20.96 -8.98 9.03
CA GLN A 171 21.37 -10.30 9.56
C GLN A 171 20.24 -11.30 9.90
N LYS A 172 18.98 -10.95 9.71
CA LYS A 172 17.88 -11.89 9.91
C LYS A 172 17.72 -12.81 8.71
N PRO A 173 17.36 -14.08 8.91
CA PRO A 173 17.21 -15.02 7.80
C PRO A 173 16.02 -14.64 6.91
N VAL A 174 16.23 -14.68 5.60
CA VAL A 174 15.17 -14.63 4.59
C VAL A 174 15.06 -16.01 3.98
N SER A 175 13.88 -16.62 4.06
CA SER A 175 13.66 -17.95 3.50
C SER A 175 12.71 -17.90 2.33
N LEU A 176 12.91 -18.78 1.36
CA LEU A 176 12.11 -18.93 0.16
C LEU A 176 11.46 -20.30 0.10
N MET A 177 10.27 -20.35 -0.46
CA MET A 177 9.62 -21.57 -0.91
C MET A 177 9.18 -21.37 -2.37
N MET A 178 9.57 -22.29 -3.23
CA MET A 178 9.02 -22.43 -4.58
C MET A 178 8.02 -23.58 -4.54
N ALA A 179 6.76 -23.30 -4.78
CA ALA A 179 5.68 -24.28 -4.78
C ALA A 179 5.07 -24.40 -6.18
N ASP A 180 4.71 -25.62 -6.56
CA ASP A 180 4.13 -25.91 -7.86
C ASP A 180 3.02 -26.95 -7.72
N ILE A 181 1.91 -26.76 -8.45
CA ILE A 181 0.76 -27.67 -8.42
C ILE A 181 1.09 -28.95 -9.19
N ASP A 182 1.06 -30.07 -8.50
CA ASP A 182 1.38 -31.36 -9.10
C ASP A 182 0.36 -31.77 -10.17
N ASN A 183 0.83 -32.10 -11.38
CA ASN A 183 0.03 -32.52 -12.52
C ASN A 183 -1.03 -31.50 -13.00
N PHE A 184 -0.78 -30.22 -12.86
CA PHE A 184 -1.74 -29.17 -13.21
C PHE A 184 -2.16 -29.21 -14.69
N SER A 185 -1.24 -29.57 -15.59
CA SER A 185 -1.56 -29.76 -17.02
C SER A 185 -2.63 -30.85 -17.24
N GLN A 186 -2.64 -31.91 -16.41
CA GLN A 186 -3.69 -32.92 -16.47
C GLN A 186 -5.05 -32.39 -16.03
N VAL A 187 -5.09 -31.49 -15.03
CA VAL A 187 -6.32 -30.81 -14.63
C VAL A 187 -6.87 -29.99 -15.79
N ASN A 188 -6.03 -29.19 -16.45
CA ASN A 188 -6.45 -28.40 -17.62
C ASN A 188 -6.95 -29.30 -18.77
N ASN A 189 -6.26 -30.40 -19.03
CA ASN A 189 -6.61 -31.32 -20.12
C ASN A 189 -7.93 -32.08 -19.88
N LEU A 190 -8.22 -32.45 -18.64
CA LEU A 190 -9.42 -33.22 -18.27
C LEU A 190 -10.63 -32.34 -18.02
N TYR A 191 -10.45 -31.21 -17.35
CA TYR A 191 -11.55 -30.34 -16.87
C TYR A 191 -11.63 -28.98 -17.54
N GLY A 192 -10.65 -28.67 -18.42
CA GLY A 192 -10.57 -27.41 -19.12
C GLY A 192 -9.92 -26.27 -18.31
N HIS A 193 -9.54 -25.19 -19.01
CA HIS A 193 -8.80 -24.08 -18.41
C HIS A 193 -9.61 -23.29 -17.36
N LEU A 194 -10.94 -23.27 -17.43
CA LEU A 194 -11.77 -22.61 -16.42
C LEU A 194 -11.68 -23.34 -15.07
N ALA A 195 -11.72 -24.67 -15.11
CA ALA A 195 -11.50 -25.49 -13.92
C ALA A 195 -10.07 -25.33 -13.37
N GLY A 196 -9.05 -25.29 -14.22
CA GLY A 196 -7.68 -24.99 -13.84
C GLY A 196 -7.55 -23.63 -13.15
N ASN A 197 -8.23 -22.60 -13.65
CA ASN A 197 -8.27 -21.28 -13.02
C ASN A 197 -8.93 -21.30 -11.63
N ALA A 198 -9.99 -22.09 -11.44
CA ALA A 198 -10.61 -22.28 -10.13
C ALA A 198 -9.66 -22.98 -9.15
N VAL A 199 -8.96 -24.01 -9.61
CA VAL A 199 -7.92 -24.70 -8.84
C VAL A 199 -6.78 -23.75 -8.45
N LEU A 200 -6.27 -22.94 -9.39
CA LEU A 200 -5.25 -21.92 -9.11
C LEU A 200 -5.69 -20.94 -8.02
N LYS A 201 -6.91 -20.43 -8.09
CA LYS A 201 -7.48 -19.52 -7.10
C LYS A 201 -7.54 -20.16 -5.71
N GLN A 202 -8.05 -21.39 -5.64
CA GLN A 202 -8.18 -22.09 -4.35
C GLN A 202 -6.83 -22.43 -3.73
N VAL A 203 -5.85 -22.87 -4.54
CA VAL A 203 -4.48 -23.14 -4.08
C VAL A 203 -3.81 -21.85 -3.60
N ALA A 204 -3.94 -20.76 -4.35
CA ALA A 204 -3.42 -19.43 -3.98
C ALA A 204 -3.96 -18.99 -2.61
N GLU A 205 -5.27 -19.14 -2.39
CA GLU A 205 -5.92 -18.78 -1.13
C GLU A 205 -5.42 -19.65 0.04
N ARG A 206 -5.29 -20.95 -0.17
CA ARG A 206 -4.74 -21.89 0.84
C ARG A 206 -3.28 -21.58 1.19
N ILE A 207 -2.46 -21.22 0.21
CA ILE A 207 -1.07 -20.77 0.46
C ILE A 207 -1.10 -19.45 1.24
N ARG A 208 -1.87 -18.45 0.78
CA ARG A 208 -1.94 -17.12 1.40
C ARG A 208 -2.44 -17.16 2.85
N SER A 209 -3.46 -17.95 3.14
CA SER A 209 -3.98 -18.15 4.50
C SER A 209 -3.03 -18.90 5.43
N SER A 210 -2.07 -19.64 4.87
CA SER A 210 -1.08 -20.38 5.65
C SER A 210 0.10 -19.55 6.11
N VAL A 211 0.31 -18.32 5.60
CA VAL A 211 1.43 -17.43 5.93
C VAL A 211 0.96 -16.17 6.65
N ARG A 212 1.89 -15.44 7.27
CA ARG A 212 1.60 -14.19 7.98
C ARG A 212 1.30 -13.05 7.01
N SER A 213 0.70 -11.97 7.50
CA SER A 213 0.45 -10.76 6.70
C SER A 213 1.73 -10.12 6.16
N ASN A 214 2.83 -10.17 6.92
CA ASN A 214 4.13 -9.61 6.52
C ASN A 214 4.91 -10.50 5.55
N ASP A 215 4.56 -11.78 5.41
CA ASP A 215 5.15 -12.68 4.43
C ASP A 215 4.54 -12.38 3.05
N ALA A 216 5.36 -12.49 2.01
CA ALA A 216 4.91 -12.24 0.65
C ALA A 216 4.63 -13.56 -0.07
N VAL A 217 3.56 -13.56 -0.85
CA VAL A 217 3.19 -14.64 -1.76
C VAL A 217 2.91 -14.06 -3.13
N GLY A 218 3.49 -14.65 -4.16
CA GLY A 218 3.29 -14.22 -5.53
C GLY A 218 3.20 -15.40 -6.49
N ARG A 219 2.53 -15.18 -7.63
CA ARG A 219 2.55 -16.11 -8.74
C ARG A 219 3.86 -15.92 -9.51
N PHE A 220 4.68 -16.97 -9.55
CA PHE A 220 5.99 -16.92 -10.19
C PHE A 220 5.94 -17.40 -11.66
N GLY A 221 5.10 -18.37 -11.95
CA GLY A 221 4.87 -18.93 -13.28
C GLY A 221 3.41 -19.31 -13.49
N GLY A 222 3.12 -20.14 -14.48
CA GLY A 222 1.76 -20.60 -14.79
C GLY A 222 1.04 -21.23 -13.59
N GLU A 223 1.69 -22.20 -12.96
CA GLU A 223 1.20 -22.98 -11.83
C GLU A 223 2.14 -22.90 -10.61
N GLU A 224 3.12 -21.98 -10.67
CA GLU A 224 4.18 -21.83 -9.70
C GLU A 224 3.95 -20.62 -8.80
N PHE A 225 4.24 -20.79 -7.52
CA PHE A 225 4.12 -19.78 -6.48
C PHE A 225 5.43 -19.58 -5.75
N LEU A 226 5.84 -18.32 -5.58
CA LEU A 226 6.98 -17.97 -4.72
C LEU A 226 6.48 -17.38 -3.41
N VAL A 227 6.95 -17.99 -2.30
CA VAL A 227 6.69 -17.48 -0.95
C VAL A 227 8.00 -16.94 -0.37
N VAL A 228 7.98 -15.71 0.11
CA VAL A 228 9.13 -15.01 0.70
C VAL A 228 8.85 -14.72 2.17
N LEU A 229 9.66 -15.30 3.05
CA LEU A 229 9.49 -15.24 4.49
C LEU A 229 10.57 -14.38 5.13
N SER A 230 10.16 -13.36 5.86
CA SER A 230 11.06 -12.50 6.63
C SER A 230 11.32 -13.08 8.01
N ASN A 231 12.58 -13.06 8.45
CA ASN A 231 12.98 -13.50 9.78
C ASN A 231 12.44 -14.92 10.13
N CYS A 232 12.58 -15.85 9.19
CA CYS A 232 12.12 -17.23 9.33
C CYS A 232 13.30 -18.18 9.14
N PRO A 233 13.77 -18.87 10.20
CA PRO A 233 14.86 -19.84 10.12
C PRO A 233 14.45 -21.09 9.31
N ALA A 234 15.41 -21.78 8.72
CA ALA A 234 15.20 -22.96 7.87
C ALA A 234 14.26 -24.03 8.48
N LYS A 235 14.43 -24.33 9.77
CA LYS A 235 13.59 -25.33 10.48
C LYS A 235 12.11 -24.90 10.53
N GLU A 236 11.85 -23.63 10.79
CA GLU A 236 10.47 -23.11 10.84
C GLU A 236 9.89 -22.98 9.43
N THR A 237 10.73 -22.63 8.45
CA THR A 237 10.34 -22.59 7.04
C THR A 237 9.89 -23.97 6.56
N THR A 238 10.63 -25.03 6.88
CA THR A 238 10.27 -26.41 6.50
C THR A 238 8.93 -26.84 7.13
N LYS A 239 8.71 -26.51 8.41
CA LYS A 239 7.42 -26.80 9.06
C LYS A 239 6.25 -26.05 8.40
N LEU A 240 6.48 -24.79 8.03
CA LEU A 240 5.48 -23.98 7.34
C LEU A 240 5.20 -24.54 5.94
N ALA A 241 6.23 -24.96 5.20
CA ALA A 241 6.07 -25.59 3.89
C ALA A 241 5.23 -26.88 3.97
N GLU A 242 5.48 -27.74 4.97
CA GLU A 242 4.66 -28.93 5.20
C GLU A 242 3.22 -28.58 5.56
N ARG A 243 3.00 -27.51 6.35
CA ARG A 243 1.65 -27.02 6.65
C ARG A 243 0.93 -26.55 5.39
N ILE A 244 1.60 -25.80 4.51
CA ILE A 244 1.05 -25.36 3.23
C ILE A 244 0.68 -26.58 2.37
N ARG A 245 1.61 -27.54 2.20
CA ARG A 245 1.39 -28.76 1.43
C ARG A 245 0.16 -29.52 1.93
N CYS A 246 0.08 -29.74 3.25
CA CYS A 246 -1.06 -30.42 3.86
C CYS A 246 -2.37 -29.62 3.69
N ASN A 247 -2.34 -28.30 3.82
CA ASN A 247 -3.51 -27.45 3.67
C ASN A 247 -4.02 -27.47 2.23
N VAL A 248 -3.12 -27.46 1.24
CA VAL A 248 -3.51 -27.54 -0.17
C VAL A 248 -4.15 -28.89 -0.50
N GLY A 249 -3.56 -30.00 -0.06
CA GLY A 249 -4.08 -31.34 -0.34
C GLY A 249 -5.19 -31.83 0.58
N ARG A 250 -5.61 -31.03 1.57
CA ARG A 250 -6.56 -31.45 2.61
C ARG A 250 -7.98 -31.68 2.07
N GLU A 251 -8.42 -30.77 1.26
CA GLU A 251 -9.78 -30.76 0.72
C GLU A 251 -9.72 -30.62 -0.79
N PRO A 252 -10.52 -31.34 -1.54
CA PRO A 252 -10.59 -31.13 -2.97
C PRO A 252 -11.14 -29.74 -3.30
N VAL A 253 -11.05 -29.35 -4.55
CA VAL A 253 -11.59 -28.11 -5.08
C VAL A 253 -12.88 -28.43 -5.81
N ASP A 254 -13.98 -27.84 -5.37
CA ASP A 254 -15.28 -27.97 -6.04
C ASP A 254 -15.32 -27.01 -7.23
N VAL A 255 -15.56 -27.55 -8.41
CA VAL A 255 -15.66 -26.81 -9.66
C VAL A 255 -16.89 -27.28 -10.43
N ASP A 256 -17.94 -26.49 -10.44
CA ASP A 256 -19.24 -26.84 -11.03
C ASP A 256 -19.76 -28.21 -10.56
N SER A 257 -19.74 -29.23 -11.46
CA SER A 257 -20.14 -30.62 -11.16
C SER A 257 -18.99 -31.53 -10.74
N ASP A 258 -17.76 -31.03 -10.76
CA ASP A 258 -16.55 -31.81 -10.57
C ASP A 258 -15.89 -31.53 -9.23
N VAL A 259 -15.24 -32.53 -8.67
CA VAL A 259 -14.48 -32.46 -7.40
C VAL A 259 -13.03 -32.84 -7.69
N ILE A 260 -12.14 -31.83 -7.70
CA ILE A 260 -10.76 -31.98 -8.17
C ILE A 260 -9.79 -31.99 -7.01
N SER A 261 -9.11 -33.12 -6.79
CA SER A 261 -8.04 -33.24 -5.78
C SER A 261 -6.71 -32.82 -6.39
N VAL A 262 -6.00 -31.92 -5.71
CA VAL A 262 -4.68 -31.44 -6.11
C VAL A 262 -3.70 -31.47 -4.96
N ASN A 263 -2.42 -31.65 -5.28
CA ASN A 263 -1.32 -31.56 -4.35
C ASN A 263 -0.31 -30.53 -4.84
N VAL A 264 0.63 -30.17 -3.99
CA VAL A 264 1.75 -29.30 -4.34
C VAL A 264 3.06 -29.92 -3.91
N SER A 265 4.09 -29.76 -4.75
CA SER A 265 5.48 -29.98 -4.39
C SER A 265 6.13 -28.66 -4.00
N ILE A 266 7.00 -28.65 -3.00
CA ILE A 266 7.59 -27.43 -2.47
C ILE A 266 9.11 -27.60 -2.30
N GLY A 267 9.88 -26.71 -2.92
CA GLY A 267 11.31 -26.54 -2.69
C GLY A 267 11.59 -25.38 -1.72
N VAL A 268 12.45 -25.58 -0.76
CA VAL A 268 12.76 -24.63 0.31
C VAL A 268 14.24 -24.29 0.33
N THR A 269 14.56 -22.99 0.49
CA THR A 269 15.93 -22.53 0.79
C THR A 269 15.92 -21.40 1.79
N THR A 270 17.07 -21.12 2.40
CA THR A 270 17.29 -19.95 3.26
C THR A 270 18.47 -19.17 2.70
N ILE A 271 18.23 -17.91 2.43
CA ILE A 271 19.22 -16.98 1.89
C ILE A 271 20.24 -16.65 2.99
N LEU A 272 21.49 -16.97 2.72
CA LEU A 272 22.63 -16.62 3.56
C LEU A 272 23.14 -15.22 3.21
N LYS A 273 23.93 -14.62 4.12
CA LYS A 273 24.59 -13.33 3.88
C LYS A 273 25.29 -13.31 2.51
N LYS A 274 25.08 -12.22 1.74
CA LYS A 274 25.66 -11.97 0.41
C LYS A 274 25.09 -12.82 -0.74
N MET A 275 24.07 -13.64 -0.51
CA MET A 275 23.42 -14.36 -1.61
C MET A 275 22.47 -13.41 -2.37
N SER A 276 22.49 -13.47 -3.70
CA SER A 276 21.54 -12.75 -4.53
C SER A 276 20.16 -13.41 -4.52
N ALA A 277 19.12 -12.62 -4.88
CA ALA A 277 17.76 -13.13 -5.06
C ALA A 277 17.72 -14.28 -6.08
N GLU A 278 18.42 -14.10 -7.20
CA GLU A 278 18.50 -15.09 -8.28
C GLU A 278 19.06 -16.43 -7.79
N ASN A 279 20.18 -16.42 -7.03
CA ASN A 279 20.74 -17.64 -6.47
C ASN A 279 19.81 -18.30 -5.45
N GLY A 280 19.08 -17.52 -4.66
CA GLY A 280 18.08 -18.05 -3.73
C GLY A 280 16.94 -18.75 -4.48
N ILE A 281 16.45 -18.13 -5.55
CA ILE A 281 15.39 -18.70 -6.40
C ILE A 281 15.91 -20.00 -7.04
N LYS A 282 17.10 -19.98 -7.64
CA LYS A 282 17.71 -21.19 -8.24
C LYS A 282 17.83 -22.35 -7.25
N GLN A 283 18.20 -22.07 -6.02
CA GLN A 283 18.28 -23.11 -4.97
C GLN A 283 16.90 -23.67 -4.60
N ALA A 284 15.88 -22.81 -4.46
CA ALA A 284 14.51 -23.24 -4.18
C ALA A 284 13.94 -24.08 -5.33
N ASP A 285 14.22 -23.67 -6.58
CA ASP A 285 13.82 -24.42 -7.78
C ASP A 285 14.49 -25.80 -7.88
N LEU A 286 15.79 -25.90 -7.61
CA LEU A 286 16.49 -27.19 -7.54
C LEU A 286 15.88 -28.12 -6.49
N ALA A 287 15.51 -27.60 -5.34
CA ALA A 287 14.83 -28.37 -4.30
C ALA A 287 13.42 -28.80 -4.74
N LEU A 288 12.66 -27.92 -5.42
CA LEU A 288 11.36 -28.24 -6.01
C LEU A 288 11.48 -29.35 -7.06
N TYR A 289 12.46 -29.25 -7.95
CA TYR A 289 12.72 -30.28 -8.93
C TYR A 289 12.99 -31.65 -8.28
N GLN A 290 13.75 -31.68 -7.20
CA GLN A 290 13.95 -32.90 -6.42
C GLN A 290 12.65 -33.45 -5.83
N ALA A 291 11.77 -32.56 -5.31
CA ALA A 291 10.46 -32.95 -4.81
C ALA A 291 9.60 -33.60 -5.90
N LYS A 292 9.55 -33.00 -7.09
CA LYS A 292 8.83 -33.58 -8.23
C LYS A 292 9.38 -34.94 -8.68
N ARG A 293 10.71 -35.08 -8.76
CA ARG A 293 11.36 -36.35 -9.16
C ARG A 293 11.17 -37.50 -8.17
N LEU A 294 11.10 -37.21 -6.88
CA LEU A 294 10.99 -38.19 -5.82
C LEU A 294 9.53 -38.58 -5.49
N GLY A 295 8.58 -38.28 -6.36
CA GLY A 295 7.21 -38.76 -6.22
C GLY A 295 6.19 -37.67 -5.97
N LYS A 296 6.55 -36.38 -6.09
CA LYS A 296 5.65 -35.24 -5.91
C LYS A 296 5.04 -35.16 -4.48
N ASN A 297 4.11 -34.25 -4.24
CA ASN A 297 3.41 -34.08 -2.97
C ASN A 297 4.34 -34.13 -1.75
N GLN A 298 5.42 -33.38 -1.78
CA GLN A 298 6.42 -33.37 -0.71
C GLN A 298 7.19 -32.06 -0.65
N VAL A 299 7.83 -31.81 0.48
CA VAL A 299 8.75 -30.72 0.70
C VAL A 299 10.18 -31.18 0.61
N ARG A 300 11.03 -30.46 -0.10
CA ARG A 300 12.48 -30.64 -0.12
C ARG A 300 13.18 -29.36 0.25
N VAL A 301 14.24 -29.50 1.02
CA VAL A 301 15.13 -28.41 1.42
C VAL A 301 16.40 -28.50 0.59
N TYR A 302 16.85 -27.38 0.04
CA TYR A 302 18.13 -27.33 -0.65
C TYR A 302 19.27 -27.66 0.31
N ASP A 303 20.03 -28.71 -0.01
CA ASP A 303 21.10 -29.28 0.85
C ASP A 303 22.52 -28.93 0.41
N GLY A 304 22.64 -27.99 -0.58
CA GLY A 304 23.94 -27.57 -1.12
C GLY A 304 24.60 -28.57 -2.09
N LYS A 305 23.95 -29.71 -2.36
CA LYS A 305 24.45 -30.67 -3.34
C LYS A 305 23.82 -30.37 -4.70
N GLU A 306 24.58 -29.84 -5.63
CA GLU A 306 24.22 -29.93 -7.03
C GLU A 306 24.17 -31.38 -7.43
N SER A 307 22.99 -31.89 -7.78
CA SER A 307 22.89 -33.23 -8.37
C SER A 307 23.76 -33.22 -9.63
N SER A 308 24.79 -34.04 -9.66
CA SER A 308 25.76 -34.22 -10.77
C SER A 308 25.12 -34.82 -12.02
N ASN A 309 23.92 -34.43 -12.35
CA ASN A 309 23.23 -34.75 -13.60
C ASN A 309 22.35 -33.56 -14.00
N SER A 310 22.98 -32.50 -14.54
CA SER A 310 22.31 -31.34 -15.11
C SER A 310 21.72 -31.69 -16.48
N GLY A 311 20.57 -32.33 -16.46
CA GLY A 311 19.68 -32.39 -17.61
C GLY A 311 18.59 -31.36 -17.43
N TYR A 312 18.88 -30.06 -17.55
CA TYR A 312 17.87 -29.09 -17.89
C TYR A 312 17.45 -29.38 -19.33
N PRO A 313 16.18 -29.62 -19.65
CA PRO A 313 15.73 -29.44 -21.02
C PRO A 313 15.87 -27.94 -21.32
N GLU A 314 16.68 -27.60 -22.33
CA GLU A 314 16.70 -26.25 -22.90
C GLU A 314 15.25 -25.85 -23.17
N SER A 315 14.90 -24.65 -22.71
CA SER A 315 13.61 -24.00 -22.96
C SER A 315 13.30 -24.10 -24.44
N SER A 316 12.35 -24.97 -24.82
CA SER A 316 11.73 -24.92 -26.13
C SER A 316 10.96 -23.59 -26.21
N GLU A 317 11.52 -22.69 -27.00
CA GLU A 317 10.79 -21.56 -27.61
C GLU A 317 9.51 -22.11 -28.26
N VAL A 318 8.34 -21.59 -27.82
CA VAL A 318 7.23 -21.17 -28.67
C VAL A 318 6.37 -20.19 -27.87
#